data_e77accd4edc7b1a463283dc1a4d59463
#
_entry.id   e77accd4edc7b1a463283dc1a4d59463
#
_cell.length_a   1.000
_cell.length_b   1.000
_cell.length_c   1.000
_cell.angle_alpha   90.00
_cell.angle_beta   90.00
_cell.angle_gamma   90.00
#
_symmetry.space_group_name_H-M   'P 1'
#
loop_
_entity.id
_entity.type
_entity.pdbx_description
1 polymer ?
#
loop_
_entity_poly.entity_id
_entity_poly.type
_entity_poly.pdbx_seq_one_letter_code
_entity_poly.pdbx_strand_id
1 'polypeptide(L)'
;MKNEPIIGIIGKVQPKYDEDLWHRIDEVDEIRYLIVKNGGIAITLLPTEATMKFNDNDIKDEKELNSEEIEGLYKQIELCDGFILQGGLYSCKYEIEIAKKVIELDKPLIGICAGFNNILRALGSDVVLDKSKSHDIYDKNYRHKIKIEKGTKLYKLIEKEEIDVNSIHSMIATKELVEPYAKISSYSEDGIVESFELLNKKFVMGIKWRSEERRVGKECRSRWSPYH
;
A
#
# COMPACT_ATOMS: atom_id res chain seq x y z
N MET A 1 -1.61 24.31 20.10
CA MET A 1 -2.07 23.87 18.76
C MET A 1 -2.01 22.34 18.78
N LYS A 2 -3.06 21.62 18.36
CA LYS A 2 -2.97 20.18 18.15
C LYS A 2 -1.93 19.96 17.05
N ASN A 3 -0.96 19.10 17.32
CA ASN A 3 0.03 18.73 16.32
C ASN A 3 -0.65 17.75 15.35
N GLU A 4 -1.19 18.25 14.25
CA GLU A 4 -1.85 17.43 13.24
C GLU A 4 -0.79 16.60 12.51
N PRO A 5 -0.91 15.26 12.45
CA PRO A 5 0.10 14.44 11.81
C PRO A 5 0.14 14.69 10.30
N ILE A 6 1.34 14.78 9.75
CA ILE A 6 1.56 14.88 8.31
C ILE A 6 1.70 13.47 7.75
N ILE A 7 0.81 13.09 6.85
CA ILE A 7 0.80 11.76 6.22
C ILE A 7 1.20 11.89 4.75
N GLY A 8 2.30 11.24 4.42
CA GLY A 8 2.82 11.16 3.05
C GLY A 8 2.07 10.10 2.24
N ILE A 9 1.42 10.51 1.16
CA ILE A 9 0.88 9.62 0.13
C ILE A 9 1.95 9.50 -0.95
N ILE A 10 2.39 8.29 -1.25
CA ILE A 10 3.38 8.08 -2.30
C ILE A 10 2.68 8.17 -3.65
N GLY A 11 3.00 9.20 -4.45
CA GLY A 11 2.43 9.43 -5.76
C GLY A 11 2.67 8.22 -6.68
N LYS A 12 1.70 7.90 -7.53
CA LYS A 12 1.72 6.72 -8.40
C LYS A 12 1.91 7.13 -9.85
N VAL A 13 2.95 6.63 -10.46
CA VAL A 13 3.19 6.82 -11.91
C VAL A 13 2.06 6.16 -12.69
N GLN A 14 1.49 6.90 -13.63
CA GLN A 14 0.48 6.39 -14.55
C GLN A 14 1.11 6.07 -15.90
N PRO A 15 0.70 4.99 -16.57
CA PRO A 15 1.13 4.71 -17.93
C PRO A 15 0.71 5.86 -18.84
N LYS A 16 1.55 6.18 -19.81
CA LYS A 16 1.21 7.15 -20.86
C LYS A 16 0.73 6.39 -22.10
N TYR A 17 -0.48 6.68 -22.51
CA TYR A 17 -1.04 6.22 -23.78
C TYR A 17 -0.79 7.26 -24.89
N ASP A 18 -0.90 6.85 -26.15
CA ASP A 18 -0.59 7.73 -27.30
C ASP A 18 -1.45 9.00 -27.35
N GLU A 19 -2.69 8.93 -26.85
CA GLU A 19 -3.62 10.06 -26.77
C GLU A 19 -3.31 11.02 -25.60
N ASP A 20 -2.47 10.62 -24.64
CA ASP A 20 -2.18 11.45 -23.48
C ASP A 20 -1.25 12.59 -23.84
N LEU A 21 -1.65 13.82 -23.48
CA LEU A 21 -0.83 15.01 -23.70
C LEU A 21 0.36 15.10 -22.75
N TRP A 22 0.21 14.58 -21.51
CA TRP A 22 1.19 14.67 -20.45
C TRP A 22 1.46 13.35 -19.75
N HIS A 23 2.65 13.24 -19.17
CA HIS A 23 2.93 12.23 -18.17
C HIS A 23 2.27 12.62 -16.85
N ARG A 24 1.72 11.65 -16.12
CA ARG A 24 0.99 11.91 -14.86
C ARG A 24 1.53 11.05 -13.72
N ILE A 25 1.53 11.66 -12.54
CA ILE A 25 1.70 10.99 -11.27
C ILE A 25 0.46 11.34 -10.47
N ASP A 26 -0.32 10.35 -10.08
CA ASP A 26 -1.64 10.53 -9.49
C ASP A 26 -1.64 10.06 -8.03
N GLU A 27 -2.63 10.54 -7.29
CA GLU A 27 -3.02 10.03 -5.98
C GLU A 27 -4.50 9.66 -5.95
N VAL A 28 -4.85 8.73 -5.08
CA VAL A 28 -6.26 8.32 -4.87
C VAL A 28 -6.91 9.30 -3.90
N ASP A 29 -7.88 10.10 -4.37
CA ASP A 29 -8.55 11.14 -3.55
C ASP A 29 -9.21 10.60 -2.29
N GLU A 30 -9.71 9.36 -2.32
CA GLU A 30 -10.30 8.71 -1.15
C GLU A 30 -9.28 8.56 0.00
N ILE A 31 -8.00 8.34 -0.31
CA ILE A 31 -6.92 8.28 0.68
C ILE A 31 -6.71 9.66 1.30
N ARG A 32 -6.54 10.69 0.47
CA ARG A 32 -6.45 12.09 0.93
C ARG A 32 -7.66 12.46 1.80
N TYR A 33 -8.87 12.14 1.34
CA TYR A 33 -10.10 12.41 2.08
C TYR A 33 -10.11 11.75 3.47
N LEU A 34 -9.69 10.48 3.56
CA LEU A 34 -9.64 9.76 4.84
C LEU A 34 -8.63 10.40 5.81
N ILE A 35 -7.46 10.82 5.33
CA ILE A 35 -6.46 11.50 6.15
C ILE A 35 -7.03 12.80 6.72
N VAL A 36 -7.54 13.67 5.86
CA VAL A 36 -8.07 14.98 6.25
C VAL A 36 -9.28 14.83 7.19
N LYS A 37 -10.18 13.90 6.89
CA LYS A 37 -11.35 13.61 7.73
C LYS A 37 -10.97 13.16 9.14
N ASN A 38 -9.84 12.50 9.31
CA ASN A 38 -9.34 12.05 10.62
C ASN A 38 -8.34 13.04 11.26
N GLY A 39 -8.26 14.27 10.76
CA GLY A 39 -7.48 15.35 11.38
C GLY A 39 -5.99 15.32 11.05
N GLY A 40 -5.60 14.64 9.98
CA GLY A 40 -4.24 14.66 9.44
C GLY A 40 -4.10 15.64 8.27
N ILE A 41 -2.85 15.99 7.96
CA ILE A 41 -2.47 16.75 6.77
C ILE A 41 -1.94 15.75 5.74
N ALA A 42 -2.54 15.73 4.54
CA ALA A 42 -2.08 14.89 3.45
C ALA A 42 -1.09 15.67 2.58
N ILE A 43 0.05 15.07 2.28
CA ILE A 43 0.98 15.56 1.27
C ILE A 43 1.37 14.43 0.33
N THR A 44 1.61 14.74 -0.94
CA THR A 44 2.07 13.74 -1.92
C THR A 44 3.58 13.77 -2.03
N LEU A 45 4.23 12.62 -1.87
CA LEU A 45 5.65 12.44 -2.13
C LEU A 45 5.83 12.02 -3.58
N LEU A 46 6.72 12.74 -4.27
CA LEU A 46 7.01 12.53 -5.68
C LEU A 46 8.38 11.86 -5.88
N PRO A 47 8.56 11.09 -6.97
CA PRO A 47 9.88 10.59 -7.33
C PRO A 47 10.86 11.74 -7.54
N THR A 48 12.10 11.52 -7.19
CA THR A 48 13.20 12.47 -7.33
C THR A 48 14.04 12.24 -8.59
N GLU A 49 13.72 11.22 -9.32
CA GLU A 49 14.35 10.82 -10.56
C GLU A 49 13.85 11.69 -11.72
N ALA A 50 14.76 12.41 -12.36
CA ALA A 50 14.42 13.34 -13.46
C ALA A 50 14.06 12.63 -14.76
N THR A 51 14.53 11.37 -14.95
CA THR A 51 14.40 10.61 -16.19
C THR A 51 13.43 9.44 -16.05
N MET A 52 12.37 9.62 -15.27
CA MET A 52 11.38 8.60 -15.01
C MET A 52 10.71 8.09 -16.29
N LYS A 53 10.52 6.78 -16.37
CA LYS A 53 9.81 6.15 -17.49
C LYS A 53 8.32 5.98 -17.13
N PHE A 54 7.46 6.35 -18.06
CA PHE A 54 5.99 6.26 -17.93
C PHE A 54 5.42 5.21 -18.88
N ASN A 55 6.03 4.03 -18.91
CA ASN A 55 5.62 2.90 -19.75
C ASN A 55 5.60 1.60 -18.95
N ASP A 56 5.04 0.55 -19.55
CA ASP A 56 4.89 -0.79 -18.99
C ASP A 56 6.24 -1.54 -18.83
N ASN A 57 7.16 -0.95 -18.11
CA ASN A 57 8.40 -1.66 -17.80
C ASN A 57 8.21 -2.54 -16.57
N ASP A 58 8.78 -3.73 -16.60
CA ASP A 58 9.00 -4.50 -15.38
C ASP A 58 9.87 -3.65 -14.44
N ILE A 59 9.53 -3.65 -13.15
CA ILE A 59 10.32 -2.95 -12.12
C ILE A 59 11.80 -3.38 -12.14
N LYS A 60 12.10 -4.58 -12.61
CA LYS A 60 13.45 -5.09 -12.78
C LYS A 60 14.26 -4.35 -13.85
N ASP A 61 13.56 -3.78 -14.84
CA ASP A 61 14.16 -3.03 -15.93
C ASP A 61 14.31 -1.53 -15.62
N GLU A 62 13.83 -1.09 -14.46
CA GLU A 62 14.05 0.28 -14.01
C GLU A 62 15.52 0.48 -13.58
N LYS A 63 16.02 1.66 -13.88
CA LYS A 63 17.31 2.14 -13.39
C LYS A 63 17.32 2.18 -11.86
N GLU A 64 18.43 1.79 -11.25
CA GLU A 64 18.63 2.03 -9.82
C GLU A 64 18.75 3.52 -9.53
N LEU A 65 18.17 3.94 -8.39
CA LEU A 65 18.29 5.31 -7.92
C LEU A 65 19.73 5.63 -7.54
N ASN A 66 20.21 6.79 -7.93
CA ASN A 66 21.51 7.28 -7.49
C ASN A 66 21.43 7.94 -6.08
N SER A 67 22.59 8.27 -5.52
CA SER A 67 22.67 8.82 -4.17
C SER A 67 21.92 10.13 -3.98
N GLU A 68 21.89 11.01 -5.00
CA GLU A 68 21.20 12.30 -4.93
C GLU A 68 19.68 12.11 -4.99
N GLU A 69 19.21 11.17 -5.83
CA GLU A 69 17.81 10.80 -5.94
C GLU A 69 17.30 10.20 -4.62
N ILE A 70 18.08 9.30 -3.99
CA ILE A 70 17.79 8.72 -2.68
C ILE A 70 17.76 9.79 -1.59
N GLU A 71 18.76 10.69 -1.55
CA GLU A 71 18.78 11.78 -0.58
C GLU A 71 17.55 12.70 -0.71
N GLY A 72 17.14 12.99 -1.95
CA GLY A 72 15.92 13.73 -2.23
C GLY A 72 14.67 13.08 -1.66
N LEU A 73 14.53 11.75 -1.81
CA LEU A 73 13.43 10.98 -1.20
C LEU A 73 13.48 11.05 0.33
N TYR A 74 14.66 10.93 0.93
CA TYR A 74 14.80 10.96 2.39
C TYR A 74 14.41 12.32 2.98
N LYS A 75 14.73 13.42 2.30
CA LYS A 75 14.26 14.77 2.69
C LYS A 75 12.73 14.88 2.69
N GLN A 76 12.05 14.25 1.71
CA GLN A 76 10.59 14.21 1.70
C GLN A 76 10.05 13.35 2.87
N ILE A 77 10.70 12.21 3.19
CA ILE A 77 10.31 11.32 4.29
C ILE A 77 10.43 12.03 5.65
N GLU A 78 11.40 12.92 5.83
CA GLU A 78 11.57 13.68 7.07
C GLU A 78 10.37 14.57 7.40
N LEU A 79 9.65 15.05 6.40
CA LEU A 79 8.48 15.93 6.56
C LEU A 79 7.24 15.21 7.11
N CYS A 80 7.21 13.88 7.11
CA CYS A 80 6.00 13.10 7.39
C CYS A 80 6.10 12.29 8.67
N ASP A 81 4.96 12.14 9.35
CA ASP A 81 4.81 11.32 10.56
C ASP A 81 4.40 9.87 10.23
N GLY A 82 3.77 9.65 9.08
CA GLY A 82 3.33 8.34 8.59
C GLY A 82 3.15 8.33 7.08
N PHE A 83 2.95 7.13 6.50
CA PHE A 83 2.99 6.95 5.04
C PHE A 83 1.94 5.98 4.53
N ILE A 84 1.47 6.23 3.31
CA ILE A 84 0.59 5.34 2.55
C ILE A 84 1.20 5.09 1.16
N LEU A 85 1.56 3.83 0.90
CA LEU A 85 1.84 3.32 -0.44
C LEU A 85 0.51 2.88 -1.06
N GLN A 86 0.03 3.65 -2.00
CA GLN A 86 -1.28 3.41 -2.62
C GLN A 86 -1.27 2.27 -3.64
N GLY A 87 -2.46 1.80 -4.00
CA GLY A 87 -2.68 0.85 -5.08
C GLY A 87 -2.37 1.44 -6.46
N GLY A 88 -2.22 0.57 -7.46
CA GLY A 88 -1.99 0.97 -8.85
C GLY A 88 -1.51 -0.20 -9.70
N LEU A 89 -1.32 0.04 -10.99
CA LEU A 89 -0.95 -0.98 -11.95
C LEU A 89 0.53 -1.37 -11.85
N TYR A 90 1.40 -0.39 -11.65
CA TYR A 90 2.86 -0.59 -11.68
C TYR A 90 3.48 -0.35 -10.30
N SER A 91 4.66 -0.92 -10.13
CA SER A 91 5.55 -0.64 -9.00
C SER A 91 6.80 0.05 -9.52
N CYS A 92 7.31 1.03 -8.78
CA CYS A 92 8.54 1.74 -9.13
C CYS A 92 9.59 1.62 -8.01
N LYS A 93 10.88 1.71 -8.37
CA LYS A 93 11.98 1.55 -7.41
C LYS A 93 11.97 2.61 -6.30
N TYR A 94 11.56 3.84 -6.61
CA TYR A 94 11.43 4.87 -5.57
C TYR A 94 10.40 4.50 -4.47
N GLU A 95 9.32 3.81 -4.81
CA GLU A 95 8.33 3.35 -3.83
C GLU A 95 8.92 2.31 -2.88
N ILE A 96 9.75 1.39 -3.42
CA ILE A 96 10.44 0.37 -2.63
C ILE A 96 11.49 1.04 -1.73
N GLU A 97 12.21 2.02 -2.24
CA GLU A 97 13.23 2.75 -1.46
C GLU A 97 12.59 3.54 -0.32
N ILE A 98 11.47 4.23 -0.58
CA ILE A 98 10.68 4.88 0.47
C ILE A 98 10.23 3.86 1.52
N ALA A 99 9.70 2.70 1.11
CA ALA A 99 9.26 1.66 2.05
C ALA A 99 10.42 1.18 2.93
N LYS A 100 11.59 0.90 2.36
CA LYS A 100 12.80 0.51 3.12
C LYS A 100 13.14 1.55 4.18
N LYS A 101 13.23 2.82 3.78
CA LYS A 101 13.63 3.91 4.69
C LYS A 101 12.60 4.15 5.79
N VAL A 102 11.32 4.14 5.46
CA VAL A 102 10.23 4.31 6.43
C VAL A 102 10.21 3.18 7.45
N ILE A 103 10.43 1.92 7.01
CA ILE A 103 10.54 0.76 7.89
C ILE A 103 11.79 0.87 8.78
N GLU A 104 12.93 1.29 8.23
CA GLU A 104 14.16 1.54 9.00
C GLU A 104 13.92 2.54 10.13
N LEU A 105 13.26 3.67 9.83
CA LEU A 105 12.95 4.75 10.76
C LEU A 105 11.81 4.42 11.75
N ASP A 106 11.20 3.24 11.65
CA ASP A 106 10.05 2.81 12.45
C ASP A 106 8.88 3.81 12.41
N LYS A 107 8.68 4.49 11.26
CA LYS A 107 7.52 5.33 11.03
C LYS A 107 6.31 4.50 10.56
N PRO A 108 5.07 4.88 10.92
CA PRO A 108 3.86 4.19 10.46
C PRO A 108 3.79 4.10 8.94
N LEU A 109 3.50 2.90 8.42
CA LEU A 109 3.39 2.61 7.00
C LEU A 109 2.23 1.66 6.72
N ILE A 110 1.36 2.01 5.79
CA ILE A 110 0.39 1.10 5.20
C ILE A 110 0.60 0.99 3.69
N GLY A 111 0.64 -0.24 3.18
CA GLY A 111 0.69 -0.51 1.74
C GLY A 111 -0.62 -1.12 1.27
N ILE A 112 -1.23 -0.56 0.23
CA ILE A 112 -2.52 -0.98 -0.33
C ILE A 112 -2.30 -1.56 -1.72
N CYS A 113 -2.74 -2.77 -2.00
CA CYS A 113 -2.66 -3.45 -3.29
C CYS A 113 -1.20 -3.50 -3.83
N ALA A 114 -0.83 -2.63 -4.79
CA ALA A 114 0.57 -2.50 -5.24
C ALA A 114 1.51 -2.07 -4.11
N GLY A 115 1.03 -1.26 -3.17
CA GLY A 115 1.79 -0.88 -1.97
C GLY A 115 2.12 -2.05 -1.06
N PHE A 116 1.23 -3.05 -0.93
CA PHE A 116 1.52 -4.32 -0.27
C PHE A 116 2.73 -5.01 -0.93
N ASN A 117 2.74 -5.08 -2.29
CA ASN A 117 3.83 -5.69 -3.04
C ASN A 117 5.16 -4.96 -2.78
N ASN A 118 5.13 -3.63 -2.76
CA ASN A 118 6.31 -2.81 -2.58
C ASN A 118 6.90 -2.93 -1.16
N ILE A 119 6.06 -3.09 -0.14
CA ILE A 119 6.56 -3.40 1.21
C ILE A 119 7.23 -4.77 1.23
N LEU A 120 6.65 -5.82 0.62
CA LEU A 120 7.30 -7.13 0.53
C LEU A 120 8.65 -7.07 -0.17
N ARG A 121 8.73 -6.33 -1.29
CA ARG A 121 10.00 -6.13 -2.02
C ARG A 121 11.02 -5.37 -1.17
N ALA A 122 10.58 -4.38 -0.43
CA ALA A 122 11.46 -3.65 0.51
C ALA A 122 12.03 -4.54 1.61
N LEU A 123 11.33 -5.60 1.99
CA LEU A 123 11.77 -6.61 2.94
C LEU A 123 12.67 -7.70 2.32
N GLY A 124 12.87 -7.70 1.01
CA GLY A 124 13.68 -8.68 0.30
C GLY A 124 12.91 -9.89 -0.24
N SER A 125 11.59 -9.83 -0.24
CA SER A 125 10.71 -10.82 -0.88
C SER A 125 10.20 -10.30 -2.24
N ASP A 126 9.21 -10.98 -2.82
CA ASP A 126 8.51 -10.58 -4.03
C ASP A 126 7.07 -11.11 -4.02
N VAL A 127 6.36 -10.87 -5.10
CA VAL A 127 5.03 -11.38 -5.40
C VAL A 127 5.07 -12.12 -6.74
N VAL A 128 4.09 -12.97 -6.98
CA VAL A 128 4.01 -13.76 -8.22
C VAL A 128 2.71 -13.43 -8.98
N LEU A 129 2.73 -13.64 -10.30
CA LEU A 129 1.54 -13.45 -11.12
C LEU A 129 0.51 -14.55 -10.81
N ASP A 130 -0.73 -14.16 -10.54
CA ASP A 130 -1.85 -15.08 -10.45
C ASP A 130 -2.26 -15.58 -11.83
N LYS A 131 -1.79 -16.77 -12.19
CA LYS A 131 -2.13 -17.42 -13.47
C LYS A 131 -3.59 -17.84 -13.57
N SER A 132 -4.27 -18.01 -12.43
CA SER A 132 -5.68 -18.40 -12.38
C SER A 132 -6.61 -17.23 -12.64
N LYS A 133 -6.11 -16.00 -12.41
CA LYS A 133 -6.89 -14.76 -12.43
C LYS A 133 -8.05 -14.73 -11.45
N SER A 134 -8.00 -15.56 -10.39
CA SER A 134 -9.06 -15.66 -9.39
C SER A 134 -9.18 -14.40 -8.52
N HIS A 135 -8.14 -13.57 -8.49
CA HIS A 135 -8.07 -12.32 -7.73
C HIS A 135 -8.08 -11.05 -8.60
N ASP A 136 -8.09 -11.19 -9.94
CA ASP A 136 -8.05 -10.07 -10.89
C ASP A 136 -9.45 -9.81 -11.49
N ILE A 137 -10.39 -9.46 -10.63
CA ILE A 137 -11.81 -9.33 -11.01
C ILE A 137 -12.21 -7.86 -11.05
N TYR A 138 -12.33 -7.31 -12.27
CA TYR A 138 -12.73 -5.93 -12.53
C TYR A 138 -14.25 -5.70 -12.39
N ASP A 139 -14.85 -6.22 -11.32
CA ASP A 139 -16.22 -5.93 -10.93
C ASP A 139 -16.25 -5.22 -9.59
N LYS A 140 -16.66 -3.95 -9.59
CA LYS A 140 -16.77 -3.14 -8.37
C LYS A 140 -17.71 -3.70 -7.29
N ASN A 141 -18.59 -4.63 -7.66
CA ASN A 141 -19.51 -5.29 -6.72
C ASN A 141 -18.96 -6.64 -6.24
N TYR A 142 -17.94 -7.19 -6.89
CA TYR A 142 -17.35 -8.46 -6.48
C TYR A 142 -16.71 -8.35 -5.09
N ARG A 143 -16.96 -9.36 -4.29
CA ARG A 143 -16.33 -9.53 -2.97
C ARG A 143 -16.02 -11.01 -2.77
N HIS A 144 -14.92 -11.25 -2.08
CA HIS A 144 -14.58 -12.58 -1.57
C HIS A 144 -14.29 -12.52 -0.07
N LYS A 145 -14.39 -13.66 0.59
CA LYS A 145 -14.11 -13.77 2.03
C LYS A 145 -12.61 -13.85 2.28
N ILE A 146 -12.18 -13.18 3.32
CA ILE A 146 -10.85 -13.36 3.91
C ILE A 146 -11.00 -13.72 5.38
N LYS A 147 -10.09 -14.58 5.87
CA LYS A 147 -9.96 -14.94 7.29
C LYS A 147 -8.89 -14.09 7.92
N ILE A 148 -9.18 -13.50 9.09
CA ILE A 148 -8.27 -12.63 9.84
C ILE A 148 -7.72 -13.41 11.02
N GLU A 149 -6.40 -13.42 11.14
CA GLU A 149 -5.68 -14.13 12.21
C GLU A 149 -5.82 -13.40 13.55
N LYS A 150 -6.27 -14.13 14.58
CA LYS A 150 -6.32 -13.63 15.96
C LYS A 150 -4.92 -13.25 16.46
N GLY A 151 -4.87 -12.22 17.32
CA GLY A 151 -3.61 -11.75 17.89
C GLY A 151 -2.82 -10.81 16.99
N THR A 152 -3.33 -10.48 15.81
CA THR A 152 -2.76 -9.48 14.90
C THR A 152 -3.27 -8.07 15.18
N LYS A 153 -2.54 -7.04 14.69
CA LYS A 153 -3.02 -5.65 14.74
C LYS A 153 -4.27 -5.48 13.90
N LEU A 154 -4.33 -6.15 12.73
CA LEU A 154 -5.51 -6.13 11.88
C LEU A 154 -6.75 -6.66 12.61
N TYR A 155 -6.63 -7.79 13.34
CA TYR A 155 -7.72 -8.33 14.13
C TYR A 155 -8.19 -7.35 15.22
N LYS A 156 -7.25 -6.69 15.90
CA LYS A 156 -7.57 -5.67 16.93
C LYS A 156 -8.31 -4.45 16.36
N LEU A 157 -8.04 -4.11 15.09
CA LEU A 157 -8.69 -2.98 14.41
C LEU A 157 -10.08 -3.32 13.91
N ILE A 158 -10.28 -4.53 13.39
CA ILE A 158 -11.53 -4.95 12.73
C ILE A 158 -12.46 -5.68 13.70
N GLU A 159 -11.90 -6.44 14.67
CA GLU A 159 -12.61 -7.26 15.68
C GLU A 159 -13.57 -8.29 15.06
N LYS A 160 -13.22 -8.81 13.87
CA LYS A 160 -13.93 -9.87 13.16
C LYS A 160 -12.95 -10.92 12.68
N GLU A 161 -13.37 -12.18 12.66
CA GLU A 161 -12.57 -13.29 12.14
C GLU A 161 -12.68 -13.44 10.62
N GLU A 162 -13.75 -12.92 10.04
CA GLU A 162 -13.98 -12.92 8.59
C GLU A 162 -14.59 -11.59 8.14
N ILE A 163 -14.19 -11.13 6.97
CA ILE A 163 -14.79 -10.00 6.27
C ILE A 163 -14.83 -10.27 4.76
N ASP A 164 -15.72 -9.56 4.06
CA ASP A 164 -15.77 -9.56 2.61
C ASP A 164 -15.00 -8.35 2.07
N VAL A 165 -14.07 -8.59 1.13
CA VAL A 165 -13.22 -7.56 0.52
C VAL A 165 -13.29 -7.61 -1.00
N ASN A 166 -12.94 -6.50 -1.67
CA ASN A 166 -12.77 -6.51 -3.12
C ASN A 166 -11.49 -7.26 -3.53
N SER A 167 -11.40 -7.69 -4.77
CA SER A 167 -10.23 -8.38 -5.31
C SER A 167 -9.98 -7.93 -6.75
N ILE A 168 -9.04 -6.98 -6.90
CA ILE A 168 -8.62 -6.43 -8.21
C ILE A 168 -7.10 -6.39 -8.21
N HIS A 169 -6.48 -7.58 -8.23
CA HIS A 169 -5.02 -7.68 -8.25
C HIS A 169 -4.54 -8.95 -8.99
N SER A 170 -3.72 -8.75 -9.99
CA SER A 170 -3.08 -9.81 -10.76
C SER A 170 -1.84 -10.41 -10.08
N MET A 171 -1.24 -9.68 -9.13
CA MET A 171 -0.10 -10.17 -8.36
C MET A 171 -0.56 -10.68 -7.00
N ILE A 172 -0.08 -11.86 -6.61
CA ILE A 172 -0.42 -12.52 -5.35
C ILE A 172 0.82 -12.81 -4.51
N ALA A 173 0.63 -13.00 -3.23
CA ALA A 173 1.66 -13.46 -2.31
C ALA A 173 1.22 -14.76 -1.64
N THR A 174 2.08 -15.77 -1.67
CA THR A 174 1.87 -17.02 -0.96
C THR A 174 2.46 -16.95 0.45
N LYS A 175 2.12 -17.93 1.26
CA LYS A 175 2.63 -18.07 2.62
C LYS A 175 4.17 -18.08 2.67
N GLU A 176 4.79 -18.82 1.77
CA GLU A 176 6.25 -18.98 1.67
C GLU A 176 6.96 -17.67 1.35
N LEU A 177 6.30 -16.77 0.62
CA LEU A 177 6.85 -15.45 0.27
C LEU A 177 6.72 -14.45 1.42
N VAL A 178 5.77 -14.63 2.34
CA VAL A 178 5.49 -13.66 3.40
C VAL A 178 6.08 -14.06 4.76
N GLU A 179 5.89 -15.31 5.20
CA GLU A 179 6.25 -15.77 6.56
C GLU A 179 7.72 -15.54 6.97
N PRO A 180 8.72 -15.64 6.07
CA PRO A 180 10.11 -15.36 6.45
C PRO A 180 10.35 -13.90 6.84
N TYR A 181 9.49 -12.98 6.45
CA TYR A 181 9.69 -11.54 6.58
C TYR A 181 8.66 -10.83 7.46
N ALA A 182 7.43 -11.36 7.52
CA ALA A 182 6.32 -10.69 8.16
C ALA A 182 5.31 -11.70 8.75
N LYS A 183 4.51 -11.25 9.71
CA LYS A 183 3.39 -12.01 10.25
C LYS A 183 2.20 -11.86 9.30
N ILE A 184 1.70 -12.98 8.79
CA ILE A 184 0.44 -12.99 8.03
C ILE A 184 -0.70 -12.60 8.98
N SER A 185 -1.54 -11.66 8.53
CA SER A 185 -2.69 -11.19 9.31
C SER A 185 -4.03 -11.54 8.68
N SER A 186 -4.07 -11.87 7.38
CA SER A 186 -5.26 -12.48 6.75
C SER A 186 -4.91 -13.22 5.46
N TYR A 187 -5.80 -14.13 5.07
CA TYR A 187 -5.72 -14.90 3.82
C TYR A 187 -7.11 -15.24 3.27
N SER A 188 -7.19 -15.43 1.97
CA SER A 188 -8.39 -15.88 1.26
C SER A 188 -8.63 -17.40 1.43
N GLU A 189 -9.78 -17.89 1.00
CA GLU A 189 -10.14 -19.32 1.12
C GLU A 189 -9.18 -20.23 0.34
N ASP A 190 -8.60 -19.76 -0.75
CA ASP A 190 -7.59 -20.48 -1.56
C ASP A 190 -6.16 -20.32 -1.03
N GLY A 191 -5.99 -19.69 0.14
CA GLY A 191 -4.71 -19.60 0.85
C GLY A 191 -3.79 -18.47 0.39
N ILE A 192 -4.25 -17.57 -0.48
CA ILE A 192 -3.49 -16.38 -0.87
C ILE A 192 -3.45 -15.39 0.30
N VAL A 193 -2.28 -14.83 0.56
CA VAL A 193 -2.09 -13.85 1.63
C VAL A 193 -2.70 -12.51 1.22
N GLU A 194 -3.67 -12.09 1.99
CA GLU A 194 -4.42 -10.85 1.78
C GLU A 194 -3.91 -9.69 2.65
N SER A 195 -3.25 -9.99 3.77
CA SER A 195 -2.56 -8.97 4.57
C SER A 195 -1.44 -9.56 5.42
N PHE A 196 -0.49 -8.69 5.74
CA PHE A 196 0.59 -8.98 6.69
C PHE A 196 0.93 -7.75 7.53
N GLU A 197 1.67 -7.96 8.62
CA GLU A 197 2.16 -6.90 9.50
C GLU A 197 3.56 -7.22 10.05
N LEU A 198 4.34 -6.18 10.37
CA LEU A 198 5.62 -6.32 11.07
C LEU A 198 5.40 -6.22 12.58
N LEU A 199 5.73 -7.30 13.30
CA LEU A 199 5.52 -7.36 14.75
C LEU A 199 6.47 -6.45 15.56
N ASN A 200 7.69 -6.26 15.04
CA ASN A 200 8.76 -5.49 15.67
C ASN A 200 8.75 -3.99 15.28
N LYS A 201 7.69 -3.53 14.60
CA LYS A 201 7.51 -2.15 14.17
C LYS A 201 6.25 -1.55 14.78
N LYS A 202 6.25 -0.23 15.00
CA LYS A 202 5.08 0.50 15.53
C LYS A 202 3.82 0.20 14.75
N PHE A 203 3.87 0.43 13.43
CA PHE A 203 2.76 0.15 12.54
C PHE A 203 3.27 0.01 11.10
N VAL A 204 3.51 -1.20 10.64
CA VAL A 204 3.76 -1.50 9.23
C VAL A 204 2.83 -2.63 8.83
N MET A 205 1.99 -2.37 7.84
CA MET A 205 0.95 -3.30 7.37
C MET A 205 0.80 -3.23 5.85
N GLY A 206 0.71 -4.39 5.21
CA GLY A 206 0.30 -4.54 3.82
C GLY A 206 -1.09 -5.14 3.75
N ILE A 207 -1.96 -4.58 2.91
CA ILE A 207 -3.30 -5.12 2.59
C ILE A 207 -3.50 -5.20 1.08
N LYS A 208 -4.11 -6.28 0.60
CA LYS A 208 -4.31 -6.51 -0.85
C LYS A 208 -5.55 -5.81 -1.38
N TRP A 209 -6.62 -5.80 -0.61
CA TRP A 209 -7.85 -5.12 -1.01
C TRP A 209 -7.73 -3.60 -0.94
N ARG A 210 -8.58 -2.91 -1.67
CA ARG A 210 -8.66 -1.45 -1.65
C ARG A 210 -9.57 -0.99 -0.51
N SER A 211 -8.98 -0.64 0.61
CA SER A 211 -9.69 -0.18 1.80
C SER A 211 -10.33 1.21 1.64
N GLU A 212 -9.85 2.00 0.68
CA GLU A 212 -10.34 3.32 0.32
C GLU A 212 -11.66 3.29 -0.46
N GLU A 213 -12.03 2.17 -1.08
CA GLU A 213 -13.30 2.05 -1.77
C GLU A 213 -14.48 2.13 -0.80
N ARG A 214 -15.29 3.20 -0.89
CA ARG A 214 -16.36 3.59 0.05
C ARG A 214 -17.48 2.55 0.29
N ARG A 215 -17.46 1.41 -0.36
CA ARG A 215 -18.49 0.38 -0.25
C ARG A 215 -18.18 -0.74 0.75
N VAL A 216 -17.10 -0.65 1.48
CA VAL A 216 -16.93 -1.43 2.70
C VAL A 216 -17.92 -0.87 3.71
N GLY A 217 -18.95 -1.62 4.02
CA GLY A 217 -20.22 -1.21 4.59
C GLY A 217 -20.19 -0.18 5.72
N LYS A 218 -21.33 0.42 6.01
CA LYS A 218 -21.58 1.47 7.04
C LYS A 218 -20.94 1.18 8.40
N GLU A 219 -20.55 -0.05 8.68
CA GLU A 219 -20.00 -0.51 9.95
C GLU A 219 -18.54 -0.13 10.22
N CYS A 220 -17.73 0.12 9.19
CA CYS A 220 -16.34 0.61 9.38
C CYS A 220 -16.29 2.10 9.74
N ARG A 221 -17.42 2.84 9.64
CA ARG A 221 -17.45 4.28 9.88
C ARG A 221 -17.40 4.68 11.35
N SER A 222 -17.73 3.78 12.28
CA SER A 222 -17.92 4.17 13.70
C SER A 222 -16.67 3.95 14.57
N ARG A 223 -15.68 3.19 14.13
CA ARG A 223 -14.55 2.77 14.98
C ARG A 223 -13.20 3.44 14.70
N TRP A 224 -13.09 4.22 13.63
CA TRP A 224 -11.88 5.01 13.34
C TRP A 224 -11.89 6.42 13.94
N SER A 225 -12.89 6.72 14.80
CA SER A 225 -12.89 7.98 15.56
C SER A 225 -12.15 7.77 16.88
N PRO A 226 -11.06 8.51 17.14
CA PRO A 226 -10.34 8.44 18.43
C PRO A 226 -11.11 9.13 19.59
N TYR A 227 -12.40 9.48 19.38
CA TYR A 227 -13.23 10.15 20.38
C TYR A 227 -14.51 9.34 20.61
N HIS A 228 -14.43 8.42 21.52
CA HIS A 228 -15.46 8.00 22.46
C HIS A 228 -14.86 7.93 23.84
#